data_16c552ab180b7849c458ad1fe99b5b76
#
_entry.id   16c552ab180b7849c458ad1fe99b5b76
#
_cell.length_a   1.000
_cell.length_b   1.000
_cell.length_c   1.000
_cell.angle_alpha   90.00
_cell.angle_beta   90.00
_cell.angle_gamma   90.00
#
_symmetry.space_group_name_H-M   'P 1'
#
loop_
_entity.id
_entity.type
_entity.pdbx_description
1 polymer ?
#
loop_
_entity_poly.entity_id
_entity_poly.type
_entity_poly.pdbx_seq_one_letter_code
_entity_poly.pdbx_strand_id
1 'polypeptide(L)' 'MIEVAIDRLNASQGTIAKAKAVFANMGVDGVFGRSDIAAITKDSVTAAGNLITKLKKADLIEPVSGFGKGKYKFIAPKE' A
#
# COMPACT_ATOMS: atom_id res chain seq x y z
N MET A 1 14.44 -1.30 4.30
CA MET A 1 13.24 -1.49 5.13
C MET A 1 12.06 -0.79 4.50
N ILE A 2 10.92 -1.46 4.45
CA ILE A 2 9.71 -0.93 3.80
C ILE A 2 9.26 0.37 4.46
N GLU A 3 9.28 0.46 5.78
CA GLU A 3 8.85 1.67 6.49
C GLU A 3 9.69 2.90 6.10
N VAL A 4 10.99 2.71 5.93
CA VAL A 4 11.87 3.81 5.49
C VAL A 4 11.53 4.20 4.05
N ALA A 5 11.25 3.22 3.19
CA ALA A 5 10.85 3.49 1.82
C ALA A 5 9.51 4.23 1.76
N ILE A 6 8.56 3.88 2.64
CA ILE A 6 7.29 4.60 2.74
C ILE A 6 7.54 6.06 3.15
N ASP A 7 8.43 6.30 4.12
CA ASP A 7 8.79 7.67 4.53
C ASP A 7 9.37 8.50 3.40
N ARG A 8 9.99 7.85 2.43
CA ARG A 8 10.62 8.52 1.28
C ARG A 8 9.68 8.68 0.09
N LEU A 9 8.42 8.30 0.23
CA LEU A 9 7.46 8.50 -0.84
C LEU A 9 7.34 9.98 -1.19
N ASN A 10 7.28 10.28 -2.48
CA ASN A 10 7.03 11.63 -2.96
C ASN A 10 5.53 11.93 -2.83
N ALA A 11 5.08 12.12 -1.61
CA ALA A 11 3.66 12.27 -1.29
C ALA A 11 3.50 13.12 -0.02
N SER A 12 2.28 13.56 0.24
CA SER A 12 1.98 14.33 1.45
C SER A 12 2.15 13.48 2.70
N GLN A 13 2.30 14.14 3.84
CA GLN A 13 2.41 13.45 5.13
C GLN A 13 1.17 12.61 5.42
N GLY A 14 -0.01 13.10 5.03
CA GLY A 14 -1.24 12.33 5.20
C GLY A 14 -1.21 11.03 4.40
N THR A 15 -0.71 11.08 3.17
CA THR A 15 -0.58 9.89 2.34
C THR A 15 0.44 8.91 2.92
N ILE A 16 1.56 9.43 3.40
CA ILE A 16 2.60 8.60 4.04
C ILE A 16 2.05 7.93 5.30
N ALA A 17 1.30 8.66 6.12
CA ALA A 17 0.68 8.10 7.32
C ALA A 17 -0.29 6.97 6.99
N LYS A 18 -1.08 7.14 5.92
CA LYS A 18 -2.01 6.09 5.45
C LYS A 18 -1.27 4.85 4.98
N ALA A 19 -0.19 5.03 4.22
CA ALA A 19 0.64 3.92 3.76
C ALA A 19 1.24 3.16 4.95
N LYS A 20 1.71 3.86 5.96
CA LYS A 20 2.24 3.24 7.18
C LYS A 20 1.16 2.45 7.93
N ALA A 21 -0.06 2.99 7.99
CA ALA A 21 -1.17 2.30 8.65
C ALA A 21 -1.52 0.99 7.92
N VAL A 22 -1.52 1.01 6.60
CA VAL A 22 -1.77 -0.20 5.81
C VAL A 22 -0.67 -1.22 6.07
N PHE A 23 0.59 -0.80 6.05
CA PHE A 23 1.70 -1.71 6.33
C PHE A 23 1.64 -2.28 7.74
N ALA A 24 1.30 -1.46 8.73
CA ALA A 24 1.18 -1.90 10.12
C ALA A 24 0.10 -2.97 10.28
N ASN A 25 -0.98 -2.89 9.48
CA ASN A 25 -2.07 -3.86 9.55
C ASN A 25 -1.80 -5.13 8.76
N MET A 26 -1.17 -5.00 7.59
CA MET A 26 -1.03 -6.11 6.64
C MET A 26 0.32 -6.82 6.72
N GLY A 27 1.37 -6.12 7.09
CA GLY A 27 2.72 -6.67 7.09
C GLY A 27 3.21 -6.98 5.69
N VAL A 28 4.27 -7.78 5.59
CA VAL A 28 4.89 -8.12 4.29
C VAL A 28 4.20 -9.27 3.57
N ASP A 29 3.43 -10.08 4.30
CA ASP A 29 2.75 -11.25 3.71
C ASP A 29 1.26 -11.05 3.51
N GLY A 30 0.70 -9.94 4.00
CA GLY A 30 -0.72 -9.69 3.90
C GLY A 30 -1.15 -9.30 2.50
N VAL A 31 -2.16 -9.97 1.99
CA VAL A 31 -2.76 -9.65 0.68
C VAL A 31 -3.88 -8.67 0.90
N PHE A 32 -3.87 -7.56 0.17
CA PHE A 32 -4.86 -6.50 0.33
C PHE A 32 -5.30 -5.92 -1.01
N GLY A 33 -6.46 -5.31 -1.01
CA GLY A 33 -6.97 -4.58 -2.16
C GLY A 33 -7.51 -3.23 -1.73
N ARG A 34 -8.17 -2.53 -2.65
CA ARG A 34 -8.74 -1.21 -2.36
C ARG A 34 -9.68 -1.22 -1.16
N SER A 35 -10.53 -2.24 -1.09
CA SER A 35 -11.51 -2.33 0.00
C SER A 35 -10.83 -2.43 1.36
N ASP A 36 -9.74 -3.20 1.43
CA ASP A 36 -8.98 -3.35 2.67
C ASP A 36 -8.34 -2.04 3.09
N ILE A 37 -7.73 -1.34 2.13
CA ILE A 37 -7.12 -0.05 2.39
C ILE A 37 -8.17 0.96 2.83
N ALA A 38 -9.30 1.01 2.13
CA ALA A 38 -10.38 1.93 2.48
C ALA A 38 -10.87 1.70 3.91
N ALA A 39 -10.98 0.44 4.32
CA ALA A 39 -11.39 0.09 5.68
C ALA A 39 -10.33 0.51 6.72
N ILE A 40 -9.07 0.29 6.43
CA ILE A 40 -7.97 0.63 7.34
C ILE A 40 -7.83 2.14 7.50
N THR A 41 -7.87 2.88 6.38
CA THR A 41 -7.66 4.33 6.37
C THR A 41 -8.94 5.13 6.55
N LYS A 42 -10.08 4.46 6.52
CA LYS A 42 -11.42 5.08 6.58
C LYS A 42 -11.65 6.08 5.44
N ASP A 43 -11.06 5.79 4.29
CA ASP A 43 -11.22 6.59 3.08
C ASP A 43 -12.16 5.90 2.09
N SER A 44 -12.43 6.61 1.00
CA SER A 44 -13.20 6.05 -0.12
C SER A 44 -12.35 5.03 -0.88
N VAL A 45 -13.02 4.17 -1.64
CA VAL A 45 -12.35 3.20 -2.52
C VAL A 45 -11.51 3.93 -3.57
N THR A 46 -11.97 5.08 -4.04
CA THR A 46 -11.21 5.91 -5.00
C THR A 46 -9.89 6.38 -4.39
N ALA A 47 -9.93 6.88 -3.16
CA ALA A 47 -8.71 7.32 -2.47
C ALA A 47 -7.76 6.14 -2.23
N ALA A 48 -8.31 4.98 -1.88
CA ALA A 48 -7.51 3.77 -1.71
C ALA A 48 -6.82 3.36 -3.02
N GLY A 49 -7.52 3.48 -4.15
CA GLY A 49 -6.93 3.22 -5.46
C GLY A 49 -5.78 4.16 -5.79
N ASN A 50 -5.92 5.43 -5.42
CA ASN A 50 -4.85 6.41 -5.60
C ASN A 50 -3.61 6.06 -4.78
N LEU A 51 -3.81 5.60 -3.55
CA LEU A 51 -2.70 5.16 -2.69
C LEU A 51 -2.00 3.95 -3.30
N ILE A 52 -2.75 2.98 -3.81
CA ILE A 52 -2.19 1.81 -4.49
C ILE A 52 -1.33 2.24 -5.67
N THR A 53 -1.81 3.19 -6.48
CA THR A 53 -1.05 3.70 -7.63
C THR A 53 0.29 4.29 -7.18
N LYS A 54 0.30 5.06 -6.10
CA LYS A 54 1.53 5.64 -5.57
C LYS A 54 2.50 4.58 -5.06
N LEU A 55 1.99 3.59 -4.35
CA LEU A 55 2.81 2.50 -3.84
C LEU A 55 3.40 1.66 -4.97
N LYS A 56 2.63 1.41 -6.03
CA LYS A 56 3.12 0.69 -7.21
C LYS A 56 4.26 1.46 -7.90
N LYS A 57 4.11 2.75 -8.07
CA LYS A 57 5.14 3.59 -8.69
C LYS A 57 6.43 3.61 -7.89
N ALA A 58 6.34 3.44 -6.59
CA ALA A 58 7.49 3.41 -5.69
C ALA A 58 8.08 2.00 -5.53
N ASP A 59 7.53 1.00 -6.22
CA ASP A 59 7.95 -0.41 -6.13
C ASP A 59 7.87 -0.97 -4.71
N LEU A 60 6.86 -0.51 -3.96
CA LEU A 60 6.63 -0.98 -2.58
C LEU A 60 5.62 -2.10 -2.48
N ILE A 61 4.84 -2.31 -3.54
CA ILE A 61 3.86 -3.39 -3.60
C ILE A 61 3.92 -4.07 -4.96
N GLU A 62 3.46 -5.32 -5.00
CA GLU A 62 3.35 -6.06 -6.26
C GLU A 62 1.99 -6.75 -6.33
N PRO A 63 1.47 -7.00 -7.54
CA PRO A 63 0.22 -7.77 -7.70
C PRO A 63 0.41 -9.20 -7.22
N VAL A 64 -0.67 -9.76 -6.66
CA VAL A 64 -0.68 -11.15 -6.19
C VAL A 64 -1.66 -11.93 -7.05
N SER A 65 -1.20 -13.01 -7.68
CA SER A 65 -2.07 -13.88 -8.46
C SER A 65 -2.78 -14.88 -7.56
N GLY A 66 -3.93 -15.37 -8.02
CA GLY A 66 -4.70 -16.37 -7.28
C GLY A 66 -5.74 -15.81 -6.33
N PHE A 67 -5.78 -14.49 -6.14
CA PHE A 67 -6.73 -13.81 -5.26
C PHE A 67 -7.67 -12.87 -6.01
N GLY A 68 -7.71 -13.00 -7.34
CA GLY A 68 -8.49 -12.10 -8.18
C GLY A 68 -7.72 -10.84 -8.54
N LYS A 69 -8.37 -9.98 -9.31
CA LYS A 69 -7.75 -8.71 -9.75
C LYS A 69 -7.71 -7.70 -8.61
N GLY A 70 -6.70 -6.85 -8.62
CA GLY A 70 -6.61 -5.74 -7.66
C GLY A 70 -6.15 -6.13 -6.27
N LYS A 71 -5.51 -7.27 -6.13
CA LYS A 71 -4.90 -7.68 -4.87
C LYS A 71 -3.38 -7.51 -4.94
N TYR A 72 -2.81 -7.02 -3.85
CA TYR A 72 -1.40 -6.67 -3.76
C TYR A 72 -0.81 -7.11 -2.43
N LYS A 73 0.51 -7.12 -2.36
CA LYS A 73 1.23 -7.31 -1.10
C LYS A 73 2.45 -6.40 -1.10
N PHE A 74 2.92 -6.04 0.09
CA PHE A 74 4.16 -5.27 0.22
C PHE A 74 5.36 -6.13 -0.14
N ILE A 75 6.35 -5.50 -0.76
CA ILE A 75 7.62 -6.14 -1.09
C ILE A 75 8.76 -5.31 -0.51
N ALA A 76 9.88 -5.96 -0.23
CA ALA A 76 11.06 -5.26 0.22
C ALA A 76 11.58 -4.36 -0.90
N PRO A 77 12.00 -3.12 -0.59
CA PRO A 77 12.57 -2.23 -1.60
C PRO A 77 13.80 -2.87 -2.23
N LYS A 78 13.93 -2.70 -3.53
CA LYS A 78 15.15 -3.11 -4.23
C LYS A 78 16.25 -2.09 -3.91
N GLU A 79 17.37 -2.60 -3.53
CA GLU A 79 18.55 -1.77 -3.29
C GLU A 79 19.39 -1.65 -4.55
#